data_c0e7a336875184cfac2b8c0bec71e44d
#
_entry.id   c0e7a336875184cfac2b8c0bec71e44d
#
_cell.length_a   1.000
_cell.length_b   1.000
_cell.length_c   1.000
_cell.angle_alpha   90.00
_cell.angle_beta   90.00
_cell.angle_gamma   90.00
#
_symmetry.space_group_name_H-M   'P 1'
#
loop_
_entity.id
_entity.type
_entity.pdbx_description
1 polymer ?
#
loop_
_entity_poly.entity_id
_entity_poly.type
_entity_poly.pdbx_seq_one_letter_code
_entity_poly.pdbx_strand_id
1 'polypeptide(L)' 'MELKIANKYLIGELLGRGSFGALYVGKNIKSGEMVAIKMEPVNAPFP' A
#
# COMPACT_ATOMS: atom_id res chain seq x y z
N MET A 1 -3.49 12.94 -2.78
CA MET A 1 -4.63 12.10 -3.06
C MET A 1 -4.64 10.96 -2.09
N GLU A 2 -5.78 10.67 -1.53
CA GLU A 2 -5.88 9.61 -0.56
C GLU A 2 -6.49 8.39 -1.17
N LEU A 3 -5.95 7.24 -0.84
CA LEU A 3 -6.46 6.00 -1.33
C LEU A 3 -6.73 5.12 -0.15
N LYS A 4 -7.90 4.54 -0.11
CA LYS A 4 -8.28 3.68 0.98
C LYS A 4 -8.24 2.23 0.54
N ILE A 5 -7.64 1.37 1.33
CA ILE A 5 -7.59 -0.05 1.02
C ILE A 5 -8.42 -0.80 2.04
N ALA A 6 -9.36 -1.58 1.57
CA ALA A 6 -10.20 -2.43 2.40
C ALA A 6 -10.93 -1.64 3.47
N ASN A 7 -11.19 -0.36 3.21
CA ASN A 7 -11.85 0.51 4.18
C ASN A 7 -11.14 0.49 5.52
N LYS A 8 -9.86 0.20 5.52
CA LYS A 8 -9.14 0.04 6.75
C LYS A 8 -7.88 0.86 6.78
N TYR A 9 -7.24 1.05 5.65
CA TYR A 9 -5.99 1.78 5.60
C TYR A 9 -6.05 2.92 4.61
N LEU A 10 -5.43 4.03 4.97
CA LEU A 10 -5.23 5.12 4.04
C LEU A 10 -3.81 5.02 3.52
N ILE A 11 -3.65 5.11 2.23
CA ILE A 11 -2.34 5.03 1.62
C ILE A 11 -1.73 6.42 1.64
N GLY A 12 -0.54 6.51 2.16
CA GLY A 12 0.16 7.78 2.24
C GLY A 12 1.38 7.80 1.35
N GLU A 13 2.49 8.15 1.93
CA GLU A 13 3.68 8.46 1.18
C GLU A 13 4.36 7.23 0.60
N LEU A 14 4.96 7.38 -0.55
CA LEU A 14 5.75 6.32 -1.14
C LEU A 14 7.07 6.22 -0.40
N LEU A 15 7.37 5.07 0.14
CA LEU A 15 8.59 4.85 0.87
C LEU A 15 9.72 4.34 -0.03
N GLY A 16 9.37 3.56 -1.03
CA GLY A 16 10.39 3.01 -1.90
C GLY A 16 9.77 2.31 -3.07
N ARG A 17 10.58 2.04 -4.08
CA ARG A 17 10.10 1.41 -5.28
C ARG A 17 11.23 0.61 -5.91
N GLY A 18 10.92 -0.51 -6.50
CA GLY A 18 11.91 -1.34 -7.14
C GLY A 18 11.25 -2.38 -8.01
N SER A 19 12.00 -3.40 -8.37
CA SER A 19 11.45 -4.44 -9.22
C SER A 19 10.36 -5.22 -8.52
N PHE A 20 10.31 -5.16 -7.20
CA PHE A 20 9.28 -5.85 -6.46
C PHE A 20 7.97 -5.09 -6.42
N GLY A 21 7.95 -3.84 -6.86
CA GLY A 21 6.76 -3.03 -6.79
C GLY A 21 7.03 -1.76 -6.02
N ALA A 22 6.07 -1.29 -5.28
CA ALA A 22 6.18 -0.06 -4.51
C ALA A 22 5.81 -0.29 -3.06
N LEU A 23 6.44 0.45 -2.17
CA LEU A 23 6.16 0.35 -0.75
C LEU A 23 5.64 1.69 -0.27
N TYR A 24 4.47 1.69 0.34
CA TYR A 24 3.83 2.91 0.80
C TYR A 24 3.57 2.86 2.29
N VAL A 25 3.46 4.02 2.88
CA VAL A 25 3.00 4.11 4.25
C VAL A 25 1.49 3.94 4.23
N GLY A 26 0.96 3.18 5.14
CA GLY A 26 -0.47 3.08 5.32
C GLY A 26 -0.82 3.45 6.74
N LYS A 27 -2.00 4.00 6.96
CA LYS A 27 -2.45 4.33 8.29
C LYS A 27 -3.75 3.60 8.57
N ASN A 28 -3.78 2.86 9.65
CA ASN A 28 -4.98 2.18 10.05
C ASN A 28 -6.00 3.22 10.49
N ILE A 29 -7.14 3.25 9.82
CA ILE A 29 -8.11 4.29 10.07
C ILE A 29 -8.68 4.21 11.47
N LYS A 30 -8.81 3.01 11.99
CA LYS A 30 -9.41 2.87 13.30
C LYS A 30 -8.42 3.08 14.43
N SER A 31 -7.24 2.52 14.33
CA SER A 31 -6.30 2.60 15.42
C SER A 31 -5.33 3.74 15.27
N GLY A 32 -5.18 4.24 14.07
CA GLY A 32 -4.19 5.29 13.83
C GLY A 32 -2.78 4.75 13.67
N GLU A 33 -2.62 3.45 13.67
CA GLU A 33 -1.29 2.88 13.54
C GLU A 33 -0.75 3.00 12.15
N MET A 34 0.55 3.20 12.04
CA MET A 34 1.20 3.30 10.74
C MET A 34 1.78 1.95 10.38
N VAL A 35 1.61 1.55 9.15
CA VAL A 35 2.12 0.27 8.66
C VAL A 35 2.75 0.49 7.30
N ALA A 36 3.48 -0.49 6.82
CA ALA A 36 4.05 -0.44 5.49
C ALA A 36 3.21 -1.34 4.59
N ILE A 37 2.80 -0.82 3.45
CA ILE A 37 1.96 -1.57 2.53
C ILE A 37 2.71 -1.74 1.23
N LYS A 38 2.90 -3.00 0.84
CA LYS A 38 3.60 -3.31 -0.38
C LYS A 38 2.59 -3.47 -1.51
N MET A 39 2.79 -2.73 -2.57
CA MET A 39 1.95 -2.82 -3.74
C MET A 39 2.73 -3.47 -4.84
N GLU A 40 2.30 -4.64 -5.27
CA GLU A 40 2.99 -5.37 -6.32
C GLU A 40 2.18 -5.34 -7.58
N PRO A 41 2.83 -5.22 -8.71
CA PRO A 41 2.09 -5.26 -9.96
C PRO A 41 1.61 -6.67 -10.19
N VAL A 42 0.34 -6.76 -10.49
CA VAL A 42 -0.22 -8.03 -10.70
C VAL A 42 -0.41 -8.20 -12.14
N ASN A 43 0.53 -8.42 -12.88
CA ASN A 43 0.29 -8.50 -14.26
C ASN A 43 0.56 -9.88 -14.68
N ALA A 44 0.52 -10.81 -13.97
CA ALA A 44 0.76 -12.03 -14.39
C ALA A 44 -0.27 -12.74 -14.76
N PRO A 45 -0.26 -13.18 -15.75
CA PRO A 45 -1.28 -13.90 -16.11
C PRO A 45 -0.83 -15.13 -15.62
N PHE A 46 -0.79 -15.67 -15.18
CA PHE A 46 -0.47 -16.79 -14.89
C PHE A 46 -1.01 -17.40 -14.36
N PRO A 47 -0.93 -18.02 -14.59
CA PRO A 47 -1.51 -18.95 -14.27
C PRO A 47 -1.30 -19.02 -13.36
#